data_002ddfaa7c3d2b734c4333770148c7a3
#
_entry.id   002ddfaa7c3d2b734c4333770148c7a3
#
_cell.length_a   1.000
_cell.length_b   1.000
_cell.length_c   1.000
_cell.angle_alpha   90.00
_cell.angle_beta   90.00
_cell.angle_gamma   90.00
#
_symmetry.space_group_name_H-M   'P 1'
#
loop_
_entity.id
_entity.type
_entity.pdbx_description
1 polymer ?
#
loop_
_entity_poly.entity_id
_entity_poly.type
_entity_poly.pdbx_seq_one_letter_code
_entity_poly.pdbx_strand_id
1 'polypeptide(L)'
;MTFAKWMIGVDEMKEAMLYEKLGDGRVRCGVCPHHCVIAEGKRGICAVRENRDGTLYALNYGKAIAVAIDPIEKKPLNHFLPGTTAYSFATIGCNLRCLWCQNWAISQASKPNRPIYGEDISPEEHVQRALAAGCPSIAYTYTEPIIFVEYALDTMKLAREAGLKNIWKTAGYATKETLDAIIPYLDAVNVDLKGTDDEVYTEYCGGTAQPVLDTIKHFHAAGVHLEIATLVVPGVNDRVDQLERMARFIAEEVGKEVPWHVNRFFPGWKMMDTAITPMETLETAAAIGKSYGLLHVHIGNI
;
A
#
# COMPACT_ATOMS: atom_id res chain seq x y z
N MET A 1 28.76 31.86 -16.34
CA MET A 1 28.55 30.42 -16.26
C MET A 1 27.04 30.16 -16.39
N THR A 2 26.64 29.66 -17.53
CA THR A 2 25.27 29.53 -18.02
C THR A 2 24.59 28.37 -17.30
N PHE A 3 23.53 28.66 -16.58
CA PHE A 3 22.59 27.62 -16.06
C PHE A 3 21.94 26.97 -17.26
N ALA A 4 22.41 25.78 -17.61
CA ALA A 4 21.76 24.92 -18.62
C ALA A 4 20.49 24.37 -18.04
N LYS A 5 19.41 24.77 -18.66
CA LYS A 5 18.02 24.38 -18.61
C LYS A 5 17.86 22.86 -18.55
N TRP A 6 17.64 22.33 -17.34
CA TRP A 6 17.08 20.98 -17.17
C TRP A 6 15.55 21.09 -17.21
N MET A 7 15.03 21.36 -18.40
CA MET A 7 13.63 21.07 -18.70
C MET A 7 13.60 19.69 -19.37
N ILE A 8 13.54 18.63 -18.56
CA ILE A 8 12.98 17.37 -19.02
C ILE A 8 11.49 17.65 -19.13
N GLY A 9 10.99 17.66 -20.36
CA GLY A 9 9.58 17.89 -20.64
C GLY A 9 8.74 16.83 -19.95
N VAL A 10 7.74 17.28 -19.20
CA VAL A 10 6.72 16.48 -18.50
C VAL A 10 5.76 15.81 -19.48
N ASP A 11 6.20 15.42 -20.67
CA ASP A 11 5.33 14.95 -21.78
C ASP A 11 5.62 13.52 -22.25
N GLU A 12 6.50 12.76 -21.63
CA GLU A 12 6.58 11.33 -21.89
C GLU A 12 5.84 10.54 -20.79
N MET A 13 4.65 10.07 -21.14
CA MET A 13 3.91 9.15 -20.27
C MET A 13 4.77 7.92 -19.93
N LYS A 14 4.86 7.57 -18.67
CA LYS A 14 5.63 6.41 -18.22
C LYS A 14 4.96 5.13 -18.70
N GLU A 15 5.64 4.35 -19.54
CA GLU A 15 5.22 3.00 -19.87
C GLU A 15 5.18 2.17 -18.57
N ALA A 16 4.07 1.44 -18.39
CA ALA A 16 3.88 0.59 -17.23
C ALA A 16 4.74 -0.67 -17.30
N MET A 17 5.25 -1.13 -16.18
CA MET A 17 5.90 -2.43 -16.08
C MET A 17 4.89 -3.57 -15.92
N LEU A 18 5.33 -4.80 -16.09
CA LEU A 18 4.56 -6.02 -15.80
C LEU A 18 3.20 -6.05 -16.51
N TYR A 19 3.20 -5.99 -17.83
CA TYR A 19 2.02 -6.23 -18.63
C TYR A 19 2.36 -7.04 -19.88
N GLU A 20 1.36 -7.68 -20.45
CA GLU A 20 1.48 -8.40 -21.71
C GLU A 20 0.54 -7.81 -22.79
N LYS A 21 1.01 -7.77 -24.04
CA LYS A 21 0.22 -7.38 -25.20
C LYS A 21 -0.58 -8.59 -25.67
N LEU A 22 -1.89 -8.41 -25.83
CA LEU A 22 -2.76 -9.43 -26.39
C LEU A 22 -2.94 -9.18 -27.89
N GLY A 23 -3.16 -10.25 -28.67
CA GLY A 23 -3.15 -10.19 -30.15
C GLY A 23 -4.25 -9.33 -30.80
N ASP A 24 -5.17 -8.78 -30.02
CA ASP A 24 -6.31 -7.98 -30.46
C ASP A 24 -6.24 -6.50 -30.02
N GLY A 25 -5.04 -6.00 -29.69
CA GLY A 25 -4.80 -4.63 -29.24
C GLY A 25 -5.12 -4.39 -27.76
N ARG A 26 -5.64 -5.38 -27.04
CA ARG A 26 -5.78 -5.32 -25.59
C ARG A 26 -4.45 -5.60 -24.90
N VAL A 27 -4.35 -5.19 -23.66
CA VAL A 27 -3.22 -5.52 -22.78
C VAL A 27 -3.72 -6.14 -21.49
N ARG A 28 -2.93 -7.04 -20.89
CA ARG A 28 -3.20 -7.58 -19.55
C ARG A 28 -2.20 -7.02 -18.58
N CYS A 29 -2.69 -6.29 -17.56
CA CYS A 29 -1.87 -5.74 -16.49
C CYS A 29 -1.52 -6.84 -15.48
N GLY A 30 -0.26 -6.92 -15.05
CA GLY A 30 0.27 -7.96 -14.17
C GLY A 30 0.66 -7.49 -12.76
N VAL A 31 0.44 -6.20 -12.38
CA VAL A 31 0.95 -5.70 -11.09
C VAL A 31 0.13 -6.13 -9.88
N CYS A 32 -1.13 -6.49 -10.07
CA CYS A 32 -1.98 -6.96 -8.97
C CYS A 32 -2.90 -8.09 -9.42
N PRO A 33 -3.48 -8.88 -8.49
CA PRO A 33 -4.28 -10.06 -8.79
C PRO A 33 -5.58 -9.82 -9.56
N HIS A 34 -5.94 -8.57 -9.82
CA HIS A 34 -7.05 -8.28 -10.73
C HIS A 34 -6.76 -8.65 -12.19
N HIS A 35 -5.49 -8.70 -12.59
CA HIS A 35 -5.06 -9.04 -13.96
C HIS A 35 -5.93 -8.40 -15.03
N CYS A 36 -6.20 -7.09 -14.89
CA CYS A 36 -7.13 -6.35 -15.74
C CYS A 36 -6.77 -6.52 -17.21
N VAL A 37 -7.70 -7.04 -18.00
CA VAL A 37 -7.63 -7.00 -19.47
C VAL A 37 -8.21 -5.68 -19.94
N ILE A 38 -7.36 -4.82 -20.50
CA ILE A 38 -7.66 -3.42 -20.77
C ILE A 38 -7.68 -3.19 -22.28
N ALA A 39 -8.85 -2.82 -22.80
CA ALA A 39 -9.02 -2.48 -24.21
C ALA A 39 -8.41 -1.10 -24.52
N GLU A 40 -8.22 -0.81 -25.82
CA GLU A 40 -7.74 0.48 -26.30
C GLU A 40 -8.53 1.66 -25.72
N GLY A 41 -7.80 2.69 -25.23
CA GLY A 41 -8.36 3.88 -24.59
C GLY A 41 -9.07 3.63 -23.25
N LYS A 42 -8.97 2.41 -22.67
CA LYS A 42 -9.60 2.08 -21.38
C LYS A 42 -8.56 1.97 -20.28
N ARG A 43 -9.07 2.02 -19.03
CA ARG A 43 -8.27 1.90 -17.81
C ARG A 43 -8.63 0.66 -17.02
N GLY A 44 -7.66 0.14 -16.28
CA GLY A 44 -7.89 -0.92 -15.29
C GLY A 44 -8.74 -0.45 -14.09
N ILE A 45 -9.04 -1.38 -13.18
CA ILE A 45 -9.87 -1.14 -11.98
C ILE A 45 -9.35 0.03 -11.12
N CYS A 46 -8.03 0.18 -10.99
CA CYS A 46 -7.40 1.30 -10.25
C CYS A 46 -7.58 2.67 -10.94
N ALA A 47 -7.99 2.68 -12.21
CA ALA A 47 -8.22 3.85 -13.06
C ALA A 47 -6.98 4.76 -13.28
N VAL A 48 -5.77 4.26 -13.01
CA VAL A 48 -4.50 4.98 -13.22
C VAL A 48 -3.57 4.29 -14.23
N ARG A 49 -4.00 3.15 -14.80
CA ARG A 49 -3.28 2.42 -15.84
C ARG A 49 -4.16 2.34 -17.07
N GLU A 50 -3.68 2.87 -18.20
CA GLU A 50 -4.44 3.04 -19.45
C GLU A 50 -3.71 2.38 -20.62
N ASN A 51 -4.47 1.64 -21.44
CA ASN A 51 -3.96 1.11 -22.70
C ASN A 51 -4.08 2.18 -23.79
N ARG A 52 -2.97 2.48 -24.47
CA ARG A 52 -2.91 3.33 -25.67
C ARG A 52 -2.11 2.61 -26.74
N ASP A 53 -2.73 2.33 -27.85
CA ASP A 53 -2.12 1.65 -29.00
C ASP A 53 -1.41 0.34 -28.62
N GLY A 54 -2.04 -0.46 -27.73
CA GLY A 54 -1.48 -1.74 -27.25
C GLY A 54 -0.30 -1.58 -26.30
N THR A 55 -0.05 -0.38 -25.75
CA THR A 55 0.94 -0.10 -24.72
C THR A 55 0.25 0.38 -23.45
N LEU A 56 0.61 -0.22 -22.31
CA LEU A 56 0.04 0.17 -21.03
C LEU A 56 0.87 1.30 -20.42
N TYR A 57 0.21 2.37 -19.97
CA TYR A 57 0.84 3.53 -19.35
C TYR A 57 0.40 3.73 -17.91
N ALA A 58 1.34 4.14 -17.04
CA ALA A 58 1.11 4.55 -15.66
C ALA A 58 0.85 6.06 -15.61
N LEU A 59 -0.44 6.45 -15.61
CA LEU A 59 -0.85 7.85 -15.72
C LEU A 59 -0.55 8.68 -14.47
N ASN A 60 -0.31 8.04 -13.36
CA ASN A 60 -0.05 8.66 -12.06
C ASN A 60 1.45 8.82 -11.76
N TYR A 61 2.32 8.47 -12.70
CA TYR A 61 3.76 8.68 -12.54
C TYR A 61 4.07 10.17 -12.45
N GLY A 62 4.87 10.55 -11.44
CA GLY A 62 5.22 11.95 -11.19
C GLY A 62 4.09 12.82 -10.61
N LYS A 63 2.89 12.26 -10.33
CA LYS A 63 1.72 13.01 -9.84
C LYS A 63 1.44 12.70 -8.37
N ALA A 64 2.06 13.44 -7.45
CA ALA A 64 1.84 13.28 -6.01
C ALA A 64 0.54 13.98 -5.58
N ILE A 65 -0.39 13.23 -4.97
CA ILE A 65 -1.67 13.77 -4.46
C ILE A 65 -1.62 14.13 -2.98
N ALA A 66 -0.70 13.52 -2.25
CA ALA A 66 -0.46 13.80 -0.85
C ALA A 66 1.04 13.69 -0.55
N VAL A 67 1.56 14.66 0.17
CA VAL A 67 2.93 14.70 0.68
C VAL A 67 2.89 15.18 2.12
N ALA A 68 3.54 14.48 3.04
CA ALA A 68 3.65 14.89 4.44
C ALA A 68 4.90 14.34 5.10
N ILE A 69 5.31 14.94 6.21
CA ILE A 69 6.29 14.39 7.14
C ILE A 69 5.52 13.87 8.35
N ASP A 70 5.58 12.57 8.56
CA ASP A 70 4.86 11.90 9.64
C ASP A 70 5.81 11.14 10.58
N PRO A 71 5.49 11.00 11.86
CA PRO A 71 6.12 9.98 12.69
C PRO A 71 6.02 8.60 12.03
N ILE A 72 7.09 7.81 12.16
CA ILE A 72 7.13 6.47 11.54
C ILE A 72 6.05 5.54 12.11
N GLU A 73 5.70 5.72 13.38
CA GLU A 73 4.65 4.97 14.07
C GLU A 73 3.26 5.19 13.46
N LYS A 74 3.05 6.29 12.74
CA LYS A 74 1.82 6.53 11.96
C LYS A 74 1.69 5.59 10.75
N LYS A 75 2.78 4.89 10.37
CA LYS A 75 2.78 3.85 9.33
C LYS A 75 2.55 2.44 9.91
N PRO A 76 2.06 2.29 11.10
CA PRO A 76 2.27 1.33 12.18
C PRO A 76 3.58 0.53 12.02
N LEU A 77 4.71 1.25 12.14
CA LEU A 77 6.06 0.68 12.20
C LEU A 77 6.68 1.10 13.54
N ASN A 78 6.47 0.26 14.57
CA ASN A 78 6.94 0.54 15.93
C ASN A 78 8.33 -0.05 16.20
N HIS A 79 8.75 -1.02 15.38
CA HIS A 79 10.00 -1.74 15.54
C HIS A 79 11.04 -1.41 14.44
N PHE A 80 10.72 -0.49 13.54
CA PHE A 80 11.62 0.01 12.51
C PHE A 80 11.86 1.50 12.65
N LEU A 81 13.10 1.93 12.94
CA LEU A 81 13.50 3.33 13.15
C LEU A 81 12.60 4.10 14.14
N PRO A 82 12.27 3.56 15.32
CA PRO A 82 11.31 4.18 16.24
C PRO A 82 11.71 5.60 16.61
N GLY A 83 10.71 6.48 16.76
CA GLY A 83 10.91 7.89 17.12
C GLY A 83 11.42 8.78 15.98
N THR A 84 11.55 8.28 14.76
CA THR A 84 11.94 9.08 13.60
C THR A 84 10.73 9.58 12.81
N THR A 85 10.98 10.50 11.89
CA THR A 85 9.99 10.93 10.90
C THR A 85 10.25 10.29 9.54
N ALA A 86 9.19 10.04 8.78
CA ALA A 86 9.26 9.58 7.40
C ALA A 86 8.67 10.64 6.45
N TYR A 87 9.39 10.94 5.38
CA TYR A 87 8.83 11.68 4.26
C TYR A 87 7.86 10.76 3.52
N SER A 88 6.60 11.14 3.43
CA SER A 88 5.52 10.27 2.98
C SER A 88 4.83 10.83 1.76
N PHE A 89 4.56 10.00 0.74
CA PHE A 89 3.78 10.45 -0.40
C PHE A 89 2.85 9.37 -0.97
N ALA A 90 1.89 9.82 -1.76
CA ALA A 90 0.93 9.01 -2.48
C ALA A 90 0.61 9.59 -3.84
N THR A 91 0.13 8.73 -4.74
CA THR A 91 -0.60 9.13 -5.95
C THR A 91 -2.09 8.86 -5.78
N ILE A 92 -2.92 9.40 -6.68
CA ILE A 92 -4.36 9.13 -6.71
C ILE A 92 -4.64 7.67 -7.09
N GLY A 93 -5.70 7.07 -6.53
CA GLY A 93 -6.19 5.74 -6.88
C GLY A 93 -5.83 4.64 -5.88
N CYS A 94 -6.43 3.47 -6.07
CA CYS A 94 -6.18 2.23 -5.32
C CYS A 94 -6.70 1.04 -6.12
N ASN A 95 -6.11 -0.13 -5.98
CA ASN A 95 -6.61 -1.37 -6.56
C ASN A 95 -7.70 -2.05 -5.70
N LEU A 96 -7.92 -1.60 -4.47
CA LEU A 96 -9.01 -2.01 -3.61
C LEU A 96 -10.04 -0.90 -3.41
N ARG A 97 -11.22 -1.25 -2.87
CA ARG A 97 -12.35 -0.33 -2.67
C ARG A 97 -12.96 -0.49 -1.27
N CYS A 98 -12.10 -0.59 -0.25
CA CYS A 98 -12.52 -0.81 1.14
C CYS A 98 -13.55 0.22 1.57
N LEU A 99 -14.72 -0.23 2.03
CA LEU A 99 -15.87 0.64 2.35
C LEU A 99 -15.59 1.58 3.53
N TRP A 100 -14.60 1.27 4.37
CA TRP A 100 -14.15 2.07 5.52
C TRP A 100 -12.91 2.94 5.22
N CYS A 101 -12.54 3.12 3.95
CA CYS A 101 -11.27 3.78 3.61
C CYS A 101 -11.24 5.23 4.15
N GLN A 102 -10.32 5.51 5.08
CA GLN A 102 -10.13 6.86 5.62
C GLN A 102 -9.59 7.84 4.56
N ASN A 103 -8.78 7.33 3.62
CA ASN A 103 -8.21 8.11 2.52
C ASN A 103 -9.05 8.05 1.23
N TRP A 104 -10.37 7.79 1.33
CA TRP A 104 -11.24 7.60 0.17
C TRP A 104 -11.22 8.78 -0.79
N ALA A 105 -11.04 10.00 -0.29
CA ALA A 105 -11.01 11.22 -1.09
C ALA A 105 -9.89 11.23 -2.15
N ILE A 106 -8.79 10.49 -1.91
CA ILE A 106 -7.67 10.35 -2.85
C ILE A 106 -7.59 8.94 -3.44
N SER A 107 -7.88 7.90 -2.66
CA SER A 107 -7.80 6.52 -3.12
C SER A 107 -8.93 6.13 -4.09
N GLN A 108 -10.10 6.74 -3.97
CA GLN A 108 -11.28 6.47 -4.79
C GLN A 108 -11.64 7.62 -5.77
N ALA A 109 -10.78 8.64 -5.84
CA ALA A 109 -10.99 9.81 -6.69
C ALA A 109 -10.69 9.54 -8.17
N SER A 110 -9.81 8.59 -8.48
CA SER A 110 -9.52 8.21 -9.87
C SER A 110 -10.76 7.58 -10.51
N LYS A 111 -11.08 8.03 -11.72
CA LYS A 111 -12.23 7.54 -12.50
C LYS A 111 -11.79 7.29 -13.94
N PRO A 112 -12.41 6.32 -14.68
CA PRO A 112 -11.99 5.99 -16.02
C PRO A 112 -11.91 7.16 -17.00
N ASN A 113 -12.79 8.16 -16.84
CA ASN A 113 -12.94 9.29 -17.77
C ASN A 113 -12.51 10.64 -17.14
N ARG A 114 -11.78 10.61 -16.02
CA ARG A 114 -11.28 11.84 -15.39
C ARG A 114 -9.77 11.95 -15.55
N PRO A 115 -9.23 13.17 -15.73
CA PRO A 115 -7.79 13.37 -15.71
C PRO A 115 -7.19 12.91 -14.38
N ILE A 116 -5.99 12.38 -14.43
CA ILE A 116 -5.17 12.15 -13.24
C ILE A 116 -4.55 13.47 -12.84
N TYR A 117 -4.62 13.79 -11.57
CA TYR A 117 -4.11 15.05 -11.02
C TYR A 117 -3.25 14.79 -9.78
N GLY A 118 -2.41 15.75 -9.49
CA GLY A 118 -1.45 15.76 -8.39
C GLY A 118 -0.42 16.87 -8.64
N GLU A 119 0.40 17.15 -7.66
CA GLU A 119 1.58 17.99 -7.82
C GLU A 119 2.61 17.23 -8.66
N ASP A 120 3.22 17.90 -9.63
CA ASP A 120 4.32 17.32 -10.42
C ASP A 120 5.59 17.31 -9.57
N ILE A 121 5.98 16.12 -9.13
CA ILE A 121 7.18 15.89 -8.31
C ILE A 121 7.96 14.73 -8.91
N SER A 122 9.20 14.97 -9.31
CA SER A 122 10.06 13.90 -9.82
C SER A 122 10.56 12.98 -8.71
N PRO A 123 11.00 11.75 -9.03
CA PRO A 123 11.65 10.85 -8.07
C PRO A 123 12.83 11.53 -7.34
N GLU A 124 13.65 12.29 -8.07
CA GLU A 124 14.79 13.03 -7.54
C GLU A 124 14.34 14.09 -6.52
N GLU A 125 13.26 14.79 -6.84
CA GLU A 125 12.72 15.84 -5.98
C GLU A 125 12.17 15.27 -4.67
N HIS A 126 11.53 14.09 -4.68
CA HIS A 126 11.12 13.42 -3.44
C HIS A 126 12.32 13.12 -2.53
N VAL A 127 13.40 12.61 -3.10
CA VAL A 127 14.64 12.34 -2.34
C VAL A 127 15.23 13.61 -1.77
N GLN A 128 15.31 14.69 -2.57
CA GLN A 128 15.80 15.98 -2.10
C GLN A 128 14.95 16.58 -0.98
N ARG A 129 13.62 16.51 -1.11
CA ARG A 129 12.68 16.98 -0.07
C ARG A 129 12.82 16.16 1.23
N ALA A 130 13.00 14.84 1.13
CA ALA A 130 13.22 13.97 2.29
C ALA A 130 14.53 14.30 3.02
N LEU A 131 15.64 14.48 2.28
CA LEU A 131 16.93 14.88 2.84
C LEU A 131 16.88 16.27 3.48
N ALA A 132 16.27 17.25 2.80
CA ALA A 132 16.12 18.60 3.32
C ALA A 132 15.29 18.66 4.61
N ALA A 133 14.33 17.74 4.75
CA ALA A 133 13.52 17.60 5.96
C ALA A 133 14.20 16.81 7.08
N GLY A 134 15.39 16.25 6.85
CA GLY A 134 16.10 15.41 7.82
C GLY A 134 15.42 14.07 8.09
N CYS A 135 14.55 13.61 7.18
CA CYS A 135 13.88 12.31 7.32
C CYS A 135 14.85 11.18 6.94
N PRO A 136 15.06 10.16 7.78
CA PRO A 136 15.90 9.01 7.44
C PRO A 136 15.23 8.04 6.47
N SER A 137 13.96 8.23 6.16
CA SER A 137 13.18 7.32 5.32
C SER A 137 12.13 8.02 4.46
N ILE A 138 11.79 7.36 3.34
CA ILE A 138 10.66 7.69 2.46
C ILE A 138 9.59 6.61 2.60
N ALA A 139 8.34 7.00 2.85
CA ALA A 139 7.19 6.12 2.97
C ALA A 139 6.24 6.27 1.77
N TYR A 140 6.02 5.19 1.06
CA TYR A 140 5.05 5.03 -0.02
C TYR A 140 3.73 4.56 0.60
N THR A 141 2.72 5.44 0.70
CA THR A 141 1.61 5.24 1.64
C THR A 141 0.31 5.94 1.22
N TYR A 142 -0.64 6.11 2.16
CA TYR A 142 -1.96 6.78 2.09
C TYR A 142 -2.94 6.14 1.11
N THR A 143 -2.53 5.88 -0.13
CA THR A 143 -3.26 5.09 -1.11
C THR A 143 -2.63 3.71 -1.22
N GLU A 144 -2.47 3.17 -2.42
CA GLU A 144 -1.85 1.85 -2.59
C GLU A 144 -0.57 1.96 -3.44
N PRO A 145 0.62 1.72 -2.87
CA PRO A 145 1.87 1.87 -3.62
C PRO A 145 2.00 0.92 -4.81
N ILE A 146 1.33 -0.21 -4.81
CA ILE A 146 1.33 -1.18 -5.92
C ILE A 146 0.86 -0.55 -7.23
N ILE A 147 -0.12 0.37 -7.19
CA ILE A 147 -0.64 0.98 -8.43
C ILE A 147 0.26 2.06 -9.01
N PHE A 148 1.25 2.54 -8.25
CA PHE A 148 2.26 3.49 -8.71
C PHE A 148 3.69 2.93 -8.57
N VAL A 149 3.81 1.62 -8.76
CA VAL A 149 5.04 0.87 -8.53
C VAL A 149 6.23 1.41 -9.35
N GLU A 150 6.02 1.88 -10.57
CA GLU A 150 7.09 2.47 -11.41
C GLU A 150 7.66 3.73 -10.76
N TYR A 151 6.79 4.61 -10.29
CA TYR A 151 7.18 5.84 -9.63
C TYR A 151 7.84 5.57 -8.27
N ALA A 152 7.25 4.63 -7.51
CA ALA A 152 7.84 4.18 -6.26
C ALA A 152 9.23 3.58 -6.49
N LEU A 153 9.38 2.65 -7.45
CA LEU A 153 10.64 1.95 -7.72
C LEU A 153 11.76 2.91 -8.16
N ASP A 154 11.46 3.87 -9.04
CA ASP A 154 12.46 4.85 -9.46
C ASP A 154 12.87 5.73 -8.28
N THR A 155 11.93 6.15 -7.42
CA THR A 155 12.22 6.89 -6.18
C THR A 155 13.01 6.03 -5.18
N MET A 156 12.66 4.74 -5.01
CA MET A 156 13.34 3.81 -4.09
C MET A 156 14.81 3.60 -4.43
N LYS A 157 15.14 3.50 -5.72
CA LYS A 157 16.52 3.38 -6.19
C LYS A 157 17.35 4.61 -5.79
N LEU A 158 16.85 5.79 -6.10
CA LEU A 158 17.51 7.07 -5.77
C LEU A 158 17.60 7.30 -4.25
N ALA A 159 16.56 6.97 -3.50
CA ALA A 159 16.54 7.04 -2.05
C ALA A 159 17.63 6.17 -1.42
N ARG A 160 17.78 4.93 -1.91
CA ARG A 160 18.82 4.00 -1.46
C ARG A 160 20.23 4.52 -1.76
N GLU A 161 20.46 5.08 -2.95
CA GLU A 161 21.72 5.71 -3.33
C GLU A 161 22.06 6.91 -2.43
N ALA A 162 21.04 7.65 -1.99
CA ALA A 162 21.15 8.75 -1.06
C ALA A 162 21.24 8.33 0.42
N GLY A 163 21.23 7.02 0.73
CA GLY A 163 21.32 6.49 2.10
C GLY A 163 19.99 6.52 2.87
N LEU A 164 18.87 6.83 2.22
CA LEU A 164 17.55 6.80 2.83
C LEU A 164 16.96 5.39 2.83
N LYS A 165 16.10 5.10 3.82
CA LYS A 165 15.35 3.87 3.92
C LYS A 165 14.02 3.96 3.18
N ASN A 166 13.60 2.86 2.54
CA ASN A 166 12.34 2.76 1.82
C ASN A 166 11.31 1.96 2.61
N ILE A 167 10.14 2.56 2.83
CA ILE A 167 9.06 1.98 3.65
C ILE A 167 7.78 1.93 2.83
N TRP A 168 7.11 0.77 2.82
CA TRP A 168 5.77 0.64 2.25
C TRP A 168 4.70 0.48 3.32
N LYS A 169 3.59 1.20 3.15
CA LYS A 169 2.32 0.93 3.83
C LYS A 169 1.32 0.51 2.76
N THR A 170 0.92 -0.76 2.75
CA THR A 170 0.18 -1.38 1.66
C THR A 170 -0.95 -2.28 2.16
N ALA A 171 -1.98 -2.47 1.34
CA ALA A 171 -2.98 -3.52 1.54
C ALA A 171 -2.48 -4.91 1.10
N GLY A 172 -1.31 -5.01 0.49
CA GLY A 172 -0.69 -6.27 0.10
C GLY A 172 -1.34 -7.00 -1.07
N TYR A 173 -2.24 -6.36 -1.82
CA TYR A 173 -2.91 -7.00 -2.96
C TYR A 173 -2.05 -6.90 -4.23
N ALA A 174 -0.92 -7.62 -4.23
CA ALA A 174 0.14 -7.60 -5.24
C ALA A 174 0.33 -8.96 -5.93
N THR A 175 0.91 -8.97 -7.12
CA THR A 175 1.47 -10.20 -7.72
C THR A 175 2.88 -10.43 -7.20
N LYS A 176 3.32 -11.69 -7.28
CA LYS A 176 4.70 -12.07 -6.90
C LYS A 176 5.73 -11.27 -7.72
N GLU A 177 5.49 -11.08 -9.00
CA GLU A 177 6.38 -10.35 -9.91
C GLU A 177 6.55 -8.89 -9.47
N THR A 178 5.49 -8.26 -8.97
CA THR A 178 5.56 -6.90 -8.41
C THR A 178 6.40 -6.88 -7.15
N LEU A 179 6.22 -7.85 -6.25
CA LEU A 179 7.00 -7.98 -5.03
C LEU A 179 8.48 -8.21 -5.33
N ASP A 180 8.80 -9.14 -6.23
CA ASP A 180 10.18 -9.43 -6.65
C ASP A 180 10.90 -8.19 -7.21
N ALA A 181 10.17 -7.30 -7.89
CA ALA A 181 10.75 -6.08 -8.43
C ALA A 181 11.11 -5.04 -7.36
N ILE A 182 10.33 -4.94 -6.27
CA ILE A 182 10.51 -3.91 -5.25
C ILE A 182 11.35 -4.36 -4.05
N ILE A 183 11.29 -5.65 -3.68
CA ILE A 183 11.97 -6.22 -2.51
C ILE A 183 13.46 -5.85 -2.46
N PRO A 184 14.23 -5.87 -3.56
CA PRO A 184 15.64 -5.48 -3.52
C PRO A 184 15.91 -4.07 -3.01
N TYR A 185 14.91 -3.19 -3.02
CA TYR A 185 15.01 -1.79 -2.62
C TYR A 185 14.19 -1.45 -1.37
N LEU A 186 13.43 -2.39 -0.82
CA LEU A 186 12.52 -2.19 0.30
C LEU A 186 13.19 -2.58 1.62
N ASP A 187 13.19 -1.67 2.61
CA ASP A 187 13.76 -1.93 3.93
C ASP A 187 12.70 -2.39 4.93
N ALA A 188 11.50 -1.80 4.90
CA ALA A 188 10.41 -2.15 5.80
C ALA A 188 9.04 -2.05 5.14
N VAL A 189 8.09 -2.84 5.63
CA VAL A 189 6.71 -2.83 5.17
C VAL A 189 5.74 -3.01 6.33
N ASN A 190 4.65 -2.25 6.31
CA ASN A 190 3.46 -2.57 7.08
C ASN A 190 2.35 -3.00 6.13
N VAL A 191 1.80 -4.20 6.34
CA VAL A 191 0.73 -4.77 5.52
C VAL A 191 -0.59 -4.79 6.28
N ASP A 192 -1.65 -4.29 5.66
CA ASP A 192 -3.00 -4.39 6.20
C ASP A 192 -3.59 -5.79 5.99
N LEU A 193 -3.62 -6.61 7.03
CA LEU A 193 -4.37 -7.86 7.07
C LEU A 193 -5.81 -7.59 7.51
N LYS A 194 -6.78 -7.73 6.60
CA LYS A 194 -8.18 -7.38 6.86
C LYS A 194 -9.04 -8.59 7.24
N GLY A 195 -8.54 -9.79 6.99
CA GLY A 195 -9.12 -11.09 7.26
C GLY A 195 -8.26 -12.19 6.65
N THR A 196 -8.58 -13.45 6.92
CA THR A 196 -7.89 -14.64 6.36
C THR A 196 -8.76 -15.42 5.38
N ASP A 197 -9.97 -14.96 5.14
CA ASP A 197 -10.93 -15.54 4.19
C ASP A 197 -11.47 -14.48 3.23
N ASP A 198 -12.13 -14.95 2.17
CA ASP A 198 -12.62 -14.08 1.10
C ASP A 198 -13.87 -13.28 1.50
N GLU A 199 -14.58 -13.62 2.59
CA GLU A 199 -15.81 -12.94 3.01
C GLU A 199 -15.57 -11.42 3.15
N VAL A 200 -14.59 -11.04 3.99
CA VAL A 200 -14.26 -9.64 4.24
C VAL A 200 -13.71 -8.94 2.98
N TYR A 201 -12.87 -9.64 2.22
CA TYR A 201 -12.22 -9.04 1.04
C TYR A 201 -13.20 -8.83 -0.11
N THR A 202 -14.05 -9.80 -0.42
CA THR A 202 -14.99 -9.70 -1.55
C THR A 202 -16.10 -8.71 -1.27
N GLU A 203 -16.67 -8.75 -0.06
CA GLU A 203 -17.81 -7.91 0.30
C GLU A 203 -17.39 -6.44 0.54
N TYR A 204 -16.29 -6.23 1.28
CA TYR A 204 -15.95 -4.91 1.78
C TYR A 204 -14.76 -4.25 1.08
N CYS A 205 -13.86 -5.02 0.45
CA CYS A 205 -12.61 -4.49 -0.10
C CYS A 205 -12.52 -4.58 -1.63
N GLY A 206 -13.28 -5.45 -2.26
CA GLY A 206 -13.25 -5.67 -3.71
C GLY A 206 -12.02 -6.45 -4.18
N GLY A 207 -11.56 -7.42 -3.40
CA GLY A 207 -10.46 -8.33 -3.68
C GLY A 207 -10.69 -9.71 -3.07
N THR A 208 -9.62 -10.48 -2.87
CA THR A 208 -9.59 -11.80 -2.23
C THR A 208 -8.49 -11.87 -1.18
N ALA A 209 -8.59 -12.78 -0.21
CA ALA A 209 -7.65 -12.88 0.90
C ALA A 209 -6.29 -13.48 0.49
N GLN A 210 -6.30 -14.57 -0.27
CA GLN A 210 -5.12 -15.37 -0.54
C GLN A 210 -3.92 -14.55 -1.07
N PRO A 211 -4.07 -13.62 -2.04
CA PRO A 211 -2.94 -12.81 -2.51
C PRO A 211 -2.30 -11.94 -1.41
N VAL A 212 -3.09 -11.50 -0.43
CA VAL A 212 -2.56 -10.71 0.71
C VAL A 212 -1.78 -11.60 1.66
N LEU A 213 -2.30 -12.80 1.95
CA LEU A 213 -1.59 -13.80 2.78
C LEU A 213 -0.27 -14.21 2.14
N ASP A 214 -0.26 -14.44 0.82
CA ASP A 214 0.95 -14.78 0.07
C ASP A 214 1.95 -13.61 0.06
N THR A 215 1.48 -12.37 -0.09
CA THR A 215 2.31 -11.16 -0.01
C THR A 215 3.00 -11.03 1.35
N ILE A 216 2.28 -11.24 2.45
CA ILE A 216 2.83 -11.20 3.81
C ILE A 216 3.94 -12.24 3.96
N LYS A 217 3.67 -13.49 3.57
CA LYS A 217 4.66 -14.58 3.60
C LYS A 217 5.87 -14.28 2.72
N HIS A 218 5.65 -13.68 1.55
CA HIS A 218 6.73 -13.36 0.62
C HIS A 218 7.68 -12.29 1.17
N PHE A 219 7.16 -11.20 1.77
CA PHE A 219 7.97 -10.19 2.42
C PHE A 219 8.78 -10.77 3.58
N HIS A 220 8.14 -11.58 4.43
CA HIS A 220 8.82 -12.24 5.55
C HIS A 220 9.96 -13.16 5.08
N ALA A 221 9.69 -14.04 4.11
CA ALA A 221 10.67 -14.95 3.54
C ALA A 221 11.85 -14.24 2.85
N ALA A 222 11.62 -13.04 2.32
CA ALA A 222 12.65 -12.19 1.71
C ALA A 222 13.50 -11.42 2.74
N GLY A 223 13.18 -11.49 4.04
CA GLY A 223 13.90 -10.80 5.10
C GLY A 223 13.63 -9.29 5.17
N VAL A 224 12.56 -8.79 4.54
CA VAL A 224 12.11 -7.41 4.71
C VAL A 224 11.54 -7.25 6.12
N HIS A 225 11.87 -6.13 6.80
CA HIS A 225 11.23 -5.85 8.10
C HIS A 225 9.72 -5.72 7.92
N LEU A 226 8.96 -6.62 8.51
CA LEU A 226 7.51 -6.74 8.36
C LEU A 226 6.80 -6.45 9.67
N GLU A 227 5.80 -5.55 9.62
CA GLU A 227 4.79 -5.42 10.66
C GLU A 227 3.40 -5.54 10.03
N ILE A 228 2.45 -6.13 10.74
CA ILE A 228 1.09 -6.38 10.22
C ILE A 228 0.11 -5.50 10.99
N ALA A 229 -0.82 -4.86 10.27
CA ALA A 229 -1.88 -4.08 10.88
C ALA A 229 -3.26 -4.66 10.52
N THR A 230 -4.16 -4.69 11.51
CA THR A 230 -5.57 -5.03 11.31
C THR A 230 -6.42 -3.89 11.87
N LEU A 231 -7.18 -3.23 11.00
CA LEU A 231 -8.28 -2.38 11.45
C LEU A 231 -9.44 -3.29 11.84
N VAL A 232 -9.77 -3.30 13.12
CA VAL A 232 -10.86 -4.13 13.64
C VAL A 232 -12.17 -3.36 13.47
N VAL A 233 -13.04 -3.84 12.57
CA VAL A 233 -14.28 -3.16 12.16
C VAL A 233 -15.49 -3.93 12.72
N PRO A 234 -16.31 -3.30 13.58
CA PRO A 234 -17.47 -3.97 14.17
C PRO A 234 -18.45 -4.54 13.14
N GLY A 235 -18.81 -5.80 13.32
CA GLY A 235 -19.71 -6.54 12.43
C GLY A 235 -19.08 -7.01 11.12
N VAL A 236 -17.76 -6.78 10.92
CA VAL A 236 -17.04 -7.19 9.70
C VAL A 236 -15.98 -8.24 10.01
N ASN A 237 -15.00 -7.91 10.84
CA ASN A 237 -13.84 -8.77 11.15
C ASN A 237 -13.51 -8.80 12.64
N ASP A 238 -14.49 -8.48 13.51
CA ASP A 238 -14.33 -8.38 14.95
C ASP A 238 -14.77 -9.63 15.74
N ARG A 239 -15.30 -10.66 15.05
CA ARG A 239 -15.67 -11.93 15.72
C ARG A 239 -14.41 -12.64 16.24
N VAL A 240 -14.55 -13.29 17.39
CA VAL A 240 -13.46 -14.04 18.05
C VAL A 240 -12.79 -15.04 17.10
N ASP A 241 -13.60 -15.82 16.35
CA ASP A 241 -13.08 -16.81 15.39
C ASP A 241 -12.28 -16.18 14.24
N GLN A 242 -12.64 -14.98 13.79
CA GLN A 242 -11.89 -14.24 12.77
C GLN A 242 -10.56 -13.72 13.32
N LEU A 243 -10.57 -13.15 14.53
CA LEU A 243 -9.36 -12.67 15.23
C LEU A 243 -8.40 -13.83 15.52
N GLU A 244 -8.92 -14.99 15.95
CA GLU A 244 -8.14 -16.22 16.15
C GLU A 244 -7.48 -16.71 14.85
N ARG A 245 -8.22 -16.73 13.73
CA ARG A 245 -7.65 -17.11 12.44
C ARG A 245 -6.51 -16.18 12.01
N MET A 246 -6.66 -14.86 12.22
CA MET A 246 -5.59 -13.90 11.91
C MET A 246 -4.36 -14.10 12.82
N ALA A 247 -4.57 -14.23 14.14
CA ALA A 247 -3.50 -14.47 15.08
C ALA A 247 -2.74 -15.78 14.80
N ARG A 248 -3.49 -16.85 14.49
CA ARG A 248 -2.93 -18.15 14.10
C ARG A 248 -2.12 -18.06 12.82
N PHE A 249 -2.65 -17.41 11.77
CA PHE A 249 -1.92 -17.18 10.52
C PHE A 249 -0.57 -16.47 10.78
N ILE A 250 -0.58 -15.39 11.57
CA ILE A 250 0.65 -14.66 11.90
C ILE A 250 1.61 -15.57 12.68
N ALA A 251 1.13 -16.28 13.70
CA ALA A 251 1.99 -17.07 14.59
C ALA A 251 2.58 -18.33 13.92
N GLU A 252 1.81 -19.00 13.05
CA GLU A 252 2.14 -20.32 12.52
C GLU A 252 2.70 -20.27 11.08
N GLU A 253 2.27 -19.29 10.26
CA GLU A 253 2.65 -19.21 8.86
C GLU A 253 3.61 -18.06 8.53
N VAL A 254 3.74 -17.07 9.44
CA VAL A 254 4.64 -15.94 9.25
C VAL A 254 5.76 -15.97 10.29
N GLY A 255 5.47 -15.63 11.55
CA GLY A 255 6.46 -15.64 12.63
C GLY A 255 5.92 -14.96 13.88
N LYS A 256 6.21 -15.53 15.07
CA LYS A 256 5.75 -14.99 16.36
C LYS A 256 6.36 -13.66 16.73
N GLU A 257 7.52 -13.35 16.15
CA GLU A 257 8.26 -12.10 16.30
C GLU A 257 7.69 -10.95 15.47
N VAL A 258 6.84 -11.23 14.47
CA VAL A 258 6.24 -10.20 13.61
C VAL A 258 5.21 -9.40 14.39
N PRO A 259 5.37 -8.08 14.53
CA PRO A 259 4.44 -7.26 15.29
C PRO A 259 3.06 -7.21 14.64
N TRP A 260 2.02 -7.38 15.46
CA TRP A 260 0.63 -7.23 15.06
C TRP A 260 0.00 -5.99 15.68
N HIS A 261 -0.45 -5.05 14.86
CA HIS A 261 -1.14 -3.82 15.26
C HIS A 261 -2.65 -4.01 15.12
N VAL A 262 -3.37 -4.10 16.22
CA VAL A 262 -4.84 -4.13 16.26
C VAL A 262 -5.36 -2.71 16.44
N ASN A 263 -5.88 -2.14 15.35
CA ASN A 263 -6.24 -0.73 15.27
C ASN A 263 -7.73 -0.51 15.43
N ARG A 264 -8.08 0.55 16.15
CA ARG A 264 -9.47 0.98 16.36
C ARG A 264 -10.05 1.57 15.07
N PHE A 265 -11.23 1.09 14.68
CA PHE A 265 -12.00 1.69 13.60
C PHE A 265 -12.78 2.91 14.09
N PHE A 266 -12.86 3.92 13.23
CA PHE A 266 -13.74 5.06 13.36
C PHE A 266 -14.59 5.17 12.09
N PRO A 267 -15.89 5.57 12.20
CA PRO A 267 -16.79 5.75 11.06
C PRO A 267 -16.17 6.61 9.96
N GLY A 268 -16.34 6.17 8.73
CA GLY A 268 -15.80 6.88 7.57
C GLY A 268 -16.38 6.38 6.25
N TRP A 269 -16.38 7.26 5.26
CA TRP A 269 -16.82 7.05 3.88
C TRP A 269 -18.18 6.35 3.76
N LYS A 270 -18.22 5.05 3.44
CA LYS A 270 -19.45 4.27 3.24
C LYS A 270 -19.91 3.51 4.49
N MET A 271 -19.18 3.67 5.59
CA MET A 271 -19.47 3.01 6.86
C MET A 271 -19.64 4.06 8.00
N MET A 272 -20.41 5.10 7.71
CA MET A 272 -20.69 6.20 8.66
C MET A 272 -21.60 5.76 9.81
N ASP A 273 -22.45 4.75 9.60
CA ASP A 273 -23.40 4.24 10.59
C ASP A 273 -22.84 3.08 11.42
N THR A 274 -21.61 2.63 11.13
CA THR A 274 -20.93 1.58 11.90
C THR A 274 -20.34 2.17 13.18
N ALA A 275 -20.58 1.52 14.31
CA ALA A 275 -20.08 1.97 15.60
C ALA A 275 -18.53 1.97 15.64
N ILE A 276 -17.95 2.86 16.47
CA ILE A 276 -16.52 2.82 16.79
C ILE A 276 -16.19 1.50 17.48
N THR A 277 -15.05 0.88 17.17
CA THR A 277 -14.63 -0.37 17.83
C THR A 277 -14.53 -0.17 19.34
N PRO A 278 -15.23 -0.97 20.16
CA PRO A 278 -15.07 -0.94 21.60
C PRO A 278 -13.62 -1.28 22.02
N MET A 279 -13.15 -0.68 23.11
CA MET A 279 -11.80 -1.00 23.64
C MET A 279 -11.70 -2.48 24.05
N GLU A 280 -12.75 -3.03 24.64
CA GLU A 280 -12.82 -4.45 25.02
C GLU A 280 -12.57 -5.39 23.82
N THR A 281 -13.08 -5.05 22.63
CA THR A 281 -12.82 -5.82 21.41
C THR A 281 -11.34 -5.79 21.03
N LEU A 282 -10.68 -4.64 21.15
CA LEU A 282 -9.24 -4.52 20.87
C LEU A 282 -8.39 -5.26 21.92
N GLU A 283 -8.78 -5.18 23.21
CA GLU A 283 -8.14 -5.91 24.29
C GLU A 283 -8.30 -7.43 24.09
N THR A 284 -9.48 -7.87 23.67
CA THR A 284 -9.73 -9.28 23.28
C THR A 284 -8.85 -9.72 22.13
N ALA A 285 -8.74 -8.91 21.07
CA ALA A 285 -7.86 -9.21 19.95
C ALA A 285 -6.39 -9.31 20.37
N ALA A 286 -5.94 -8.39 21.25
CA ALA A 286 -4.59 -8.42 21.78
C ALA A 286 -4.34 -9.65 22.67
N ALA A 287 -5.30 -10.03 23.49
CA ALA A 287 -5.22 -11.24 24.32
C ALA A 287 -5.16 -12.51 23.45
N ILE A 288 -5.96 -12.59 22.39
CA ILE A 288 -5.93 -13.66 21.40
C ILE A 288 -4.54 -13.76 20.76
N GLY A 289 -3.97 -12.64 20.27
CA GLY A 289 -2.64 -12.64 19.69
C GLY A 289 -1.58 -13.19 20.64
N LYS A 290 -1.60 -12.75 21.89
CA LYS A 290 -0.70 -13.26 22.95
C LYS A 290 -0.92 -14.75 23.25
N SER A 291 -2.15 -15.25 23.22
CA SER A 291 -2.46 -16.67 23.46
C SER A 291 -1.90 -17.60 22.38
N TYR A 292 -1.79 -17.09 21.12
CA TYR A 292 -1.08 -17.79 20.02
C TYR A 292 0.44 -17.62 20.09
N GLY A 293 0.96 -16.88 21.07
CA GLY A 293 2.38 -16.70 21.32
C GLY A 293 3.03 -15.56 20.54
N LEU A 294 2.25 -14.62 20.01
CA LEU A 294 2.81 -13.41 19.38
C LEU A 294 3.53 -12.57 20.43
N LEU A 295 4.77 -12.21 20.14
CA LEU A 295 5.63 -11.47 21.08
C LEU A 295 5.25 -9.99 21.17
N HIS A 296 4.74 -9.42 20.09
CA HIS A 296 4.45 -7.99 19.97
C HIS A 296 3.02 -7.79 19.42
N VAL A 297 2.12 -7.37 20.29
CA VAL A 297 0.76 -6.98 19.91
C VAL A 297 0.49 -5.58 20.43
N HIS A 298 0.23 -4.66 19.51
CA HIS A 298 0.02 -3.24 19.79
C HIS A 298 -1.43 -2.86 19.54
N ILE A 299 -2.07 -2.20 20.49
CA ILE A 299 -3.36 -1.54 20.29
C ILE A 299 -3.08 -0.13 19.79
N GLY A 300 -3.69 0.23 18.66
CA GLY A 300 -3.47 1.53 18.04
C GLY A 300 -4.74 2.27 17.66
N ASN A 301 -4.57 3.52 17.27
CA ASN A 301 -5.65 4.42 16.85
C ASN A 301 -6.69 4.65 17.98
N ILE A 302 -6.20 4.85 19.21
CA ILE A 302 -7.00 5.07 20.44
C ILE A 302 -7.04 6.55 20.81
#